data_cb2fa64218df4c4df1ef8535368661f4
#
_entry.id   cb2fa64218df4c4df1ef8535368661f4
#
_cell.length_a   1.000
_cell.length_b   1.000
_cell.length_c   1.000
_cell.angle_alpha   90.00
_cell.angle_beta   90.00
_cell.angle_gamma   90.00
#
_symmetry.space_group_name_H-M   'P 1'
#
loop_
_entity.id
_entity.type
_entity.pdbx_description
1 polymer ?
#
loop_
_entity_poly.entity_id
_entity_poly.type
_entity_poly.pdbx_seq_one_letter_code
_entity_poly.pdbx_strand_id
1 'polypeptide(L)'
;QQEIRTQIGYPQAKEDVLAGETITDQWLVLHKRSQKINELNNDIYWLYGCRSNRFAIYLSFTAPGTLAEFNLVPGSTYDGKLCYYKGVGSFRALFKECELSEEAVTPHFCANLQEATARYREALQQNPFAENVPVLVENLRLAVQGKQLCVQDANNELMPVQMQDITRTDILSVTGGKPFAAFFLADANCWELNSMWYQSDYY
;
A
#
# COMPACT_ATOMS: atom_id res chain seq x y z
N GLN A 1 -6.32 22.17 -12.46
CA GLN A 1 -7.71 22.64 -12.22
C GLN A 1 -8.54 21.60 -11.46
N GLN A 2 -8.44 20.30 -11.76
CA GLN A 2 -9.19 19.24 -11.05
C GLN A 2 -8.74 19.04 -9.60
N GLU A 3 -7.46 19.14 -9.34
CA GLU A 3 -6.88 19.00 -7.99
C GLU A 3 -7.36 20.13 -7.06
N ILE A 4 -7.41 21.37 -7.56
CA ILE A 4 -8.00 22.51 -6.84
C ILE A 4 -9.48 22.26 -6.57
N ARG A 5 -10.24 21.70 -7.52
CA ARG A 5 -11.66 21.35 -7.32
C ARG A 5 -11.86 20.32 -6.23
N THR A 6 -10.99 19.29 -6.16
CA THR A 6 -11.06 18.25 -5.12
C THR A 6 -10.76 18.86 -3.74
N GLN A 7 -9.76 19.73 -3.64
CA GLN A 7 -9.40 20.43 -2.39
C GLN A 7 -10.49 21.42 -1.92
N ILE A 8 -11.26 22.01 -2.84
CA ILE A 8 -12.38 22.92 -2.49
C ILE A 8 -13.74 22.19 -2.39
N GLY A 9 -13.77 20.84 -2.28
CA GLY A 9 -14.96 20.07 -1.96
C GLY A 9 -15.85 19.67 -3.13
N TYR A 10 -15.34 19.63 -4.37
CA TYR A 10 -16.04 19.05 -5.52
C TYR A 10 -15.53 17.61 -5.79
N PRO A 11 -16.10 16.58 -5.13
CA PRO A 11 -15.70 15.19 -5.37
C PRO A 11 -16.07 14.77 -6.81
N GLN A 12 -15.21 13.95 -7.40
CA GLN A 12 -15.56 13.30 -8.68
C GLN A 12 -16.65 12.27 -8.43
N ALA A 13 -17.70 12.26 -9.27
CA ALA A 13 -18.74 11.25 -9.17
C ALA A 13 -18.18 9.85 -9.49
N LYS A 14 -18.70 8.82 -8.81
CA LYS A 14 -18.27 7.42 -8.99
C LYS A 14 -18.43 6.99 -10.47
N GLU A 15 -19.52 7.39 -11.09
CA GLU A 15 -19.88 7.11 -12.48
C GLU A 15 -18.84 7.69 -13.46
N ASP A 16 -18.37 8.91 -13.21
CA ASP A 16 -17.38 9.58 -14.06
C ASP A 16 -16.02 8.89 -13.97
N VAL A 17 -15.66 8.39 -12.78
CA VAL A 17 -14.41 7.63 -12.56
C VAL A 17 -14.49 6.29 -13.28
N LEU A 18 -15.59 5.56 -13.15
CA LEU A 18 -15.80 4.25 -13.80
C LEU A 18 -15.94 4.34 -15.33
N ALA A 19 -16.29 5.51 -15.88
CA ALA A 19 -16.28 5.77 -17.31
C ALA A 19 -14.88 6.17 -17.83
N GLY A 20 -13.91 6.38 -16.96
CA GLY A 20 -12.54 6.77 -17.30
C GLY A 20 -11.67 5.64 -17.83
N GLU A 21 -10.37 5.93 -17.95
CA GLU A 21 -9.36 4.95 -18.36
C GLU A 21 -9.31 3.78 -17.36
N THR A 22 -9.32 2.57 -17.90
CA THR A 22 -9.32 1.33 -17.13
C THR A 22 -7.96 0.65 -17.24
N ILE A 23 -7.39 0.26 -16.10
CA ILE A 23 -6.17 -0.55 -16.03
C ILE A 23 -6.55 -1.97 -15.64
N THR A 24 -6.31 -2.91 -16.56
CA THR A 24 -6.48 -4.36 -16.32
C THR A 24 -5.17 -4.91 -15.81
N ASP A 25 -5.18 -5.52 -14.61
CA ASP A 25 -3.98 -6.07 -13.99
C ASP A 25 -4.32 -7.21 -13.02
N GLN A 26 -3.28 -7.84 -12.49
CA GLN A 26 -3.33 -8.67 -11.29
C GLN A 26 -2.98 -7.80 -10.09
N TRP A 27 -3.97 -7.59 -9.22
CA TRP A 27 -3.87 -6.68 -8.08
C TRP A 27 -3.61 -7.44 -6.80
N LEU A 28 -2.38 -7.37 -6.29
CA LEU A 28 -2.01 -7.91 -4.99
C LEU A 28 -2.49 -6.97 -3.88
N VAL A 29 -3.20 -7.50 -2.89
CA VAL A 29 -3.61 -6.73 -1.71
C VAL A 29 -2.44 -6.67 -0.73
N LEU A 30 -1.81 -5.49 -0.64
CA LEU A 30 -0.62 -5.27 0.19
C LEU A 30 -0.97 -5.10 1.67
N HIS A 31 -2.08 -4.44 1.97
CA HIS A 31 -2.48 -4.12 3.34
C HIS A 31 -3.94 -3.72 3.39
N LYS A 32 -4.57 -3.96 4.54
CA LYS A 32 -5.93 -3.50 4.87
C LYS A 32 -5.91 -2.78 6.19
N ARG A 33 -6.46 -1.56 6.23
CA ARG A 33 -6.73 -0.84 7.47
C ARG A 33 -8.23 -0.59 7.60
N SER A 34 -8.80 -0.93 8.74
CA SER A 34 -10.22 -0.71 9.03
C SER A 34 -10.38 0.39 10.06
N GLN A 35 -11.28 1.33 9.81
CA GLN A 35 -11.62 2.41 10.75
C GLN A 35 -13.11 2.71 10.72
N LYS A 36 -13.65 3.24 11.81
CA LYS A 36 -15.02 3.73 11.86
C LYS A 36 -15.06 5.23 11.59
N ILE A 37 -15.89 5.64 10.62
CA ILE A 37 -16.17 7.05 10.32
C ILE A 37 -17.69 7.24 10.33
N ASN A 38 -18.23 8.03 11.27
CA ASN A 38 -19.67 8.32 11.35
C ASN A 38 -20.56 7.07 11.28
N GLU A 39 -20.27 6.06 12.11
CA GLU A 39 -20.94 4.75 12.17
C GLU A 39 -20.75 3.84 10.95
N LEU A 40 -20.13 4.31 9.87
CA LEU A 40 -19.75 3.47 8.73
C LEU A 40 -18.40 2.78 9.01
N ASN A 41 -18.31 1.51 8.64
CA ASN A 41 -17.02 0.86 8.54
C ASN A 41 -16.35 1.33 7.23
N ASN A 42 -15.15 1.85 7.34
CA ASN A 42 -14.31 2.25 6.22
C ASN A 42 -13.09 1.34 6.18
N ASP A 43 -13.04 0.47 5.18
CA ASP A 43 -11.89 -0.38 4.90
C ASP A 43 -11.06 0.27 3.79
N ILE A 44 -9.78 0.48 4.08
CA ILE A 44 -8.78 1.05 3.18
C ILE A 44 -7.87 -0.08 2.75
N TYR A 45 -7.87 -0.40 1.46
CA TYR A 45 -7.00 -1.42 0.88
C TYR A 45 -5.90 -0.77 0.05
N TRP A 46 -4.66 -1.13 0.33
CA TRP A 46 -3.53 -0.82 -0.52
C TRP A 46 -3.31 -1.98 -1.49
N LEU A 47 -3.21 -1.65 -2.76
CA LEU A 47 -3.11 -2.60 -3.86
C LEU A 47 -1.86 -2.32 -4.69
N TYR A 48 -1.31 -3.38 -5.28
CA TYR A 48 -0.20 -3.30 -6.21
C TYR A 48 -0.53 -4.07 -7.49
N GLY A 49 -0.47 -3.40 -8.63
CA GLY A 49 -0.65 -4.00 -9.95
C GLY A 49 0.66 -4.63 -10.41
N CYS A 50 0.68 -5.94 -10.49
CA CYS A 50 1.91 -6.71 -10.67
C CYS A 50 2.52 -6.58 -12.07
N ARG A 51 1.70 -6.26 -13.08
CA ARG A 51 2.15 -6.03 -14.47
C ARG A 51 2.46 -4.55 -14.71
N SER A 52 1.62 -3.66 -14.20
CA SER A 52 1.73 -2.22 -14.40
C SER A 52 2.73 -1.55 -13.45
N ASN A 53 3.14 -2.22 -12.37
CA ASN A 53 3.94 -1.68 -11.27
C ASN A 53 3.30 -0.43 -10.62
N ARG A 54 1.96 -0.37 -10.60
CA ARG A 54 1.21 0.78 -10.05
C ARG A 54 0.59 0.44 -8.71
N PHE A 55 0.63 1.40 -7.81
CA PHE A 55 -0.10 1.32 -6.55
C PHE A 55 -1.50 1.90 -6.70
N ALA A 56 -2.44 1.34 -5.93
CA ALA A 56 -3.80 1.87 -5.83
C ALA A 56 -4.30 1.81 -4.39
N ILE A 57 -5.25 2.70 -4.07
CA ILE A 57 -6.05 2.66 -2.84
C ILE A 57 -7.49 2.42 -3.23
N TYR A 58 -8.07 1.33 -2.72
CA TYR A 58 -9.50 1.08 -2.78
C TYR A 58 -10.13 1.34 -1.41
N LEU A 59 -11.18 2.17 -1.39
CA LEU A 59 -11.93 2.50 -0.19
C LEU A 59 -13.29 1.82 -0.25
N SER A 60 -13.60 1.00 0.77
CA SER A 60 -14.90 0.34 0.93
C SER A 60 -15.63 0.90 2.15
N PHE A 61 -16.78 1.51 1.93
CA PHE A 61 -17.64 2.04 2.98
C PHE A 61 -18.85 1.12 3.15
N THR A 62 -19.05 0.58 4.35
CA THR A 62 -20.15 -0.33 4.64
C THR A 62 -20.94 0.15 5.85
N ALA A 63 -22.28 0.19 5.71
CA ALA A 63 -23.16 0.43 6.85
C ALA A 63 -23.22 -0.82 7.73
N PRO A 64 -23.53 -0.67 9.04
CA PRO A 64 -23.73 -1.81 9.92
C PRO A 64 -24.75 -2.80 9.35
N GLY A 65 -24.38 -4.07 9.26
CA GLY A 65 -25.24 -5.14 8.74
C GLY A 65 -25.32 -5.25 7.22
N THR A 66 -24.56 -4.45 6.48
CA THR A 66 -24.45 -4.58 5.02
C THR A 66 -23.13 -5.29 4.62
N LEU A 67 -23.13 -5.94 3.46
CA LEU A 67 -21.91 -6.55 2.90
C LEU A 67 -21.17 -5.53 2.05
N ALA A 68 -19.84 -5.61 2.06
CA ALA A 68 -18.98 -4.86 1.14
C ALA A 68 -19.20 -5.36 -0.29
N GLU A 69 -19.07 -4.46 -1.28
CA GLU A 69 -19.12 -4.80 -2.70
C GLU A 69 -17.99 -5.80 -3.06
N PHE A 70 -16.80 -5.57 -2.53
CA PHE A 70 -15.66 -6.48 -2.62
C PHE A 70 -15.04 -6.66 -1.23
N ASN A 71 -14.83 -7.92 -0.84
CA ASN A 71 -14.14 -8.26 0.41
C ASN A 71 -12.76 -8.81 0.07
N LEU A 72 -11.78 -7.90 -0.01
CA LEU A 72 -10.41 -8.24 -0.38
C LEU A 72 -9.65 -8.78 0.84
N VAL A 73 -8.82 -9.78 0.60
CA VAL A 73 -8.00 -10.43 1.64
C VAL A 73 -6.53 -10.01 1.44
N PRO A 74 -5.87 -9.43 2.46
CA PRO A 74 -4.45 -9.14 2.40
C PRO A 74 -3.60 -10.36 2.04
N GLY A 75 -2.60 -10.17 1.18
CA GLY A 75 -1.76 -11.23 0.64
C GLY A 75 -2.35 -11.99 -0.55
N SER A 76 -3.64 -11.80 -0.85
CA SER A 76 -4.29 -12.43 -2.03
C SER A 76 -4.20 -11.52 -3.26
N THR A 77 -4.22 -12.17 -4.43
CA THR A 77 -4.21 -11.51 -5.74
C THR A 77 -5.59 -11.58 -6.37
N TYR A 78 -5.97 -10.51 -7.07
CA TYR A 78 -7.24 -10.40 -7.77
C TYR A 78 -7.01 -9.97 -9.22
N ASP A 79 -7.58 -10.70 -10.16
CA ASP A 79 -7.69 -10.25 -11.54
C ASP A 79 -8.77 -9.18 -11.60
N GLY A 80 -8.41 -7.96 -12.02
CA GLY A 80 -9.35 -6.86 -11.91
C GLY A 80 -9.06 -5.69 -12.83
N LYS A 81 -10.10 -4.86 -12.99
CA LYS A 81 -10.06 -3.61 -13.75
C LYS A 81 -10.25 -2.44 -12.80
N LEU A 82 -9.24 -1.59 -12.66
CA LEU A 82 -9.26 -0.39 -11.84
C LEU A 82 -9.37 0.88 -12.70
N CYS A 83 -10.19 1.81 -12.22
CA CYS A 83 -10.30 3.18 -12.74
C CYS A 83 -9.81 4.14 -11.66
N TYR A 84 -8.79 4.95 -11.98
CA TYR A 84 -8.22 5.90 -11.04
C TYR A 84 -9.00 7.21 -11.00
N TYR A 85 -9.12 7.78 -9.80
CA TYR A 85 -9.52 9.17 -9.66
C TYR A 85 -8.49 10.09 -10.31
N LYS A 86 -8.95 11.12 -11.00
CA LYS A 86 -8.07 12.10 -11.64
C LYS A 86 -7.46 13.01 -10.56
N GLY A 87 -6.14 13.12 -10.53
CA GLY A 87 -5.37 13.96 -9.61
C GLY A 87 -3.90 13.63 -9.73
N VAL A 88 -3.03 14.59 -9.46
CA VAL A 88 -1.59 14.38 -9.49
C VAL A 88 -1.17 13.56 -8.26
N GLY A 89 -0.56 12.41 -8.49
CA GLY A 89 -0.10 11.51 -7.42
C GLY A 89 -1.22 10.84 -6.62
N SER A 90 -2.47 10.82 -7.13
CA SER A 90 -3.56 10.13 -6.48
C SER A 90 -3.45 8.62 -6.71
N PHE A 91 -3.41 7.85 -5.61
CA PHE A 91 -3.50 6.40 -5.64
C PHE A 91 -4.95 5.90 -5.61
N ARG A 92 -5.92 6.76 -5.36
CA ARG A 92 -7.31 6.38 -5.19
C ARG A 92 -7.91 5.82 -6.48
N ALA A 93 -8.53 4.64 -6.38
CA ALA A 93 -9.15 3.95 -7.51
C ALA A 93 -10.43 3.23 -7.12
N LEU A 94 -11.23 2.86 -8.13
CA LEU A 94 -12.42 2.04 -8.01
C LEU A 94 -12.27 0.79 -8.85
N PHE A 95 -12.72 -0.36 -8.32
CA PHE A 95 -12.88 -1.55 -9.12
C PHE A 95 -14.10 -1.42 -10.04
N LYS A 96 -13.90 -1.75 -11.32
CA LYS A 96 -14.96 -1.99 -12.29
C LYS A 96 -15.30 -3.48 -12.34
N GLU A 97 -14.28 -4.33 -12.24
CA GLU A 97 -14.36 -5.79 -12.18
C GLU A 97 -13.29 -6.28 -11.19
N CYS A 98 -13.60 -7.31 -10.41
CA CYS A 98 -12.68 -7.86 -9.41
C CYS A 98 -13.04 -9.31 -9.15
N GLU A 99 -12.13 -10.24 -9.45
CA GLU A 99 -12.28 -11.68 -9.20
C GLU A 99 -11.02 -12.21 -8.53
N LEU A 100 -11.16 -13.14 -7.60
CA LEU A 100 -10.01 -13.76 -6.93
C LEU A 100 -9.18 -14.51 -7.97
N SER A 101 -7.88 -14.22 -8.05
CA SER A 101 -6.96 -14.91 -8.93
C SER A 101 -6.49 -16.23 -8.30
N GLU A 102 -6.34 -17.27 -9.11
CA GLU A 102 -5.72 -18.53 -8.68
C GLU A 102 -4.19 -18.45 -8.65
N GLU A 103 -3.62 -17.43 -9.29
CA GLU A 103 -2.18 -17.25 -9.38
C GLU A 103 -1.67 -16.37 -8.23
N ALA A 104 -0.72 -16.88 -7.45
CA ALA A 104 0.05 -16.08 -6.52
C ALA A 104 1.14 -15.32 -7.29
N VAL A 105 1.20 -14.01 -7.09
CA VAL A 105 2.21 -13.14 -7.72
C VAL A 105 3.09 -12.48 -6.67
N THR A 106 4.36 -12.30 -7.02
CA THR A 106 5.31 -11.58 -6.20
C THR A 106 5.42 -10.15 -6.71
N PRO A 107 5.29 -9.13 -5.85
CA PRO A 107 5.47 -7.74 -6.27
C PRO A 107 6.94 -7.44 -6.58
N HIS A 108 7.17 -6.36 -7.32
CA HIS A 108 8.52 -5.87 -7.57
C HIS A 108 9.01 -5.01 -6.41
N PHE A 109 10.02 -5.50 -5.70
CA PHE A 109 10.62 -4.81 -4.57
C PHE A 109 11.79 -3.91 -5.00
N CYS A 110 12.02 -2.83 -4.28
CA CYS A 110 13.29 -2.11 -4.29
C CYS A 110 14.37 -3.00 -3.66
N ALA A 111 15.52 -3.09 -4.26
CA ALA A 111 16.61 -3.96 -3.80
C ALA A 111 17.26 -3.49 -2.48
N ASN A 112 17.11 -2.19 -2.13
CA ASN A 112 17.69 -1.57 -0.95
C ASN A 112 16.96 -0.29 -0.55
N LEU A 113 17.33 0.28 0.61
CA LEU A 113 16.74 1.51 1.15
C LEU A 113 17.06 2.75 0.32
N GLN A 114 18.19 2.77 -0.38
CA GLN A 114 18.56 3.89 -1.24
C GLN A 114 17.62 4.00 -2.44
N GLU A 115 17.32 2.88 -3.11
CA GLU A 115 16.34 2.84 -4.21
C GLU A 115 14.95 3.23 -3.72
N ALA A 116 14.53 2.68 -2.58
CA ALA A 116 13.25 3.00 -1.96
C ALA A 116 13.11 4.50 -1.64
N THR A 117 14.17 5.10 -1.08
CA THR A 117 14.22 6.54 -0.79
C THR A 117 14.19 7.38 -2.08
N ALA A 118 14.80 6.91 -3.15
CA ALA A 118 14.74 7.59 -4.45
C ALA A 118 13.31 7.62 -4.99
N ARG A 119 12.58 6.50 -4.95
CA ARG A 119 11.16 6.44 -5.34
C ARG A 119 10.27 7.35 -4.48
N TYR A 120 10.51 7.40 -3.18
CA TYR A 120 9.81 8.33 -2.29
C TYR A 120 10.05 9.78 -2.70
N ARG A 121 11.31 10.17 -3.00
CA ARG A 121 11.65 11.51 -3.46
C ARG A 121 11.01 11.86 -4.80
N GLU A 122 10.95 10.92 -5.74
CA GLU A 122 10.26 11.10 -7.02
C GLU A 122 8.77 11.37 -6.83
N ALA A 123 8.11 10.65 -5.93
CA ALA A 123 6.72 10.90 -5.58
C ALA A 123 6.50 12.31 -5.00
N LEU A 124 7.41 12.79 -4.12
CA LEU A 124 7.36 14.15 -3.59
C LEU A 124 7.63 15.22 -4.64
N GLN A 125 8.48 14.95 -5.64
CA GLN A 125 8.71 15.88 -6.76
C GLN A 125 7.45 16.04 -7.61
N GLN A 126 6.66 14.97 -7.78
CA GLN A 126 5.39 15.03 -8.51
C GLN A 126 4.27 15.68 -7.69
N ASN A 127 4.22 15.38 -6.40
CA ASN A 127 3.27 15.95 -5.45
C ASN A 127 3.95 16.22 -4.09
N PRO A 128 4.36 17.48 -3.81
CA PRO A 128 5.03 17.83 -2.54
C PRO A 128 4.18 17.60 -1.29
N PHE A 129 2.87 17.42 -1.46
CA PHE A 129 1.91 17.14 -0.38
C PHE A 129 1.54 15.66 -0.31
N ALA A 130 2.29 14.78 -0.99
CA ALA A 130 2.03 13.35 -0.93
C ALA A 130 2.30 12.83 0.49
N GLU A 131 1.28 12.24 1.08
CA GLU A 131 1.34 11.51 2.34
C GLU A 131 1.19 10.01 2.06
N ASN A 132 1.76 9.17 2.94
CA ASN A 132 1.63 7.71 2.84
C ASN A 132 2.05 7.16 1.45
N VAL A 133 3.24 7.55 0.98
CA VAL A 133 3.76 7.03 -0.29
C VAL A 133 4.09 5.54 -0.15
N PRO A 134 3.49 4.67 -0.98
CA PRO A 134 3.70 3.24 -0.90
C PRO A 134 5.09 2.85 -1.42
N VAL A 135 5.81 2.03 -0.65
CA VAL A 135 7.13 1.52 -1.03
C VAL A 135 7.28 0.05 -0.64
N LEU A 136 7.83 -0.75 -1.53
CA LEU A 136 8.14 -2.16 -1.32
C LEU A 136 9.66 -2.34 -1.31
N VAL A 137 10.22 -2.98 -0.28
CA VAL A 137 11.67 -3.16 -0.12
C VAL A 137 11.96 -4.59 0.30
N GLU A 138 12.97 -5.21 -0.29
CA GLU A 138 13.43 -6.55 0.07
C GLU A 138 14.78 -6.54 0.82
N ASN A 139 15.18 -7.73 1.29
CA ASN A 139 16.46 -7.97 1.96
C ASN A 139 16.69 -7.13 3.22
N LEU A 140 15.62 -6.87 3.96
CA LEU A 140 15.63 -6.09 5.21
C LEU A 140 15.80 -7.00 6.43
N ARG A 141 16.45 -6.46 7.48
CA ARG A 141 16.50 -7.06 8.82
C ARG A 141 16.03 -6.05 9.84
N LEU A 142 15.43 -6.54 10.92
CA LEU A 142 15.19 -5.67 12.08
C LEU A 142 16.49 -5.29 12.75
N ALA A 143 16.61 -4.01 13.09
CA ALA A 143 17.73 -3.43 13.82
C ALA A 143 17.24 -2.47 14.89
N VAL A 144 18.11 -2.13 15.84
CA VAL A 144 17.82 -1.14 16.88
C VAL A 144 19.00 -0.16 16.93
N GLN A 145 18.69 1.11 16.76
CA GLN A 145 19.68 2.18 16.92
C GLN A 145 19.35 3.02 18.17
N GLY A 146 20.11 2.81 19.23
CA GLY A 146 19.77 3.38 20.54
C GLY A 146 18.45 2.80 21.09
N LYS A 147 17.42 3.63 21.13
CA LYS A 147 16.04 3.22 21.52
C LYS A 147 15.09 3.12 20.34
N GLN A 148 15.55 3.44 19.14
CA GLN A 148 14.73 3.52 17.94
C GLN A 148 14.77 2.19 17.19
N LEU A 149 13.58 1.71 16.81
CA LEU A 149 13.44 0.55 15.95
C LEU A 149 13.73 0.98 14.50
N CYS A 150 14.53 0.17 13.83
CA CYS A 150 14.93 0.41 12.43
C CYS A 150 14.80 -0.88 11.62
N VAL A 151 14.76 -0.73 10.31
CA VAL A 151 15.12 -1.80 9.38
C VAL A 151 16.52 -1.50 8.81
N GLN A 152 17.27 -2.54 8.52
CA GLN A 152 18.60 -2.48 7.94
C GLN A 152 18.61 -3.27 6.64
N ASP A 153 19.15 -2.70 5.58
CA ASP A 153 19.34 -3.39 4.31
C ASP A 153 20.69 -4.11 4.19
N ALA A 154 20.94 -4.75 3.04
CA ALA A 154 22.18 -5.45 2.77
C ALA A 154 23.41 -4.53 2.68
N ASN A 155 23.22 -3.22 2.44
CA ASN A 155 24.28 -2.21 2.41
C ASN A 155 24.58 -1.64 3.81
N ASN A 156 23.97 -2.17 4.86
CA ASN A 156 24.02 -1.67 6.24
C ASN A 156 23.40 -0.27 6.43
N GLU A 157 22.60 0.22 5.50
CA GLU A 157 21.81 1.43 5.69
C GLU A 157 20.70 1.16 6.69
N LEU A 158 20.42 2.13 7.54
CA LEU A 158 19.38 2.05 8.58
C LEU A 158 18.26 3.04 8.27
N MET A 159 17.01 2.56 8.35
CA MET A 159 15.81 3.38 8.24
C MET A 159 14.97 3.22 9.48
N PRO A 160 14.70 4.31 10.23
CA PRO A 160 13.77 4.29 11.34
C PRO A 160 12.36 3.93 10.88
N VAL A 161 11.70 3.03 11.60
CA VAL A 161 10.35 2.59 11.26
C VAL A 161 9.40 2.62 12.45
N GLN A 162 8.13 2.81 12.15
CA GLN A 162 7.02 2.57 13.08
C GLN A 162 6.25 1.33 12.63
N MET A 163 5.58 0.69 13.57
CA MET A 163 4.76 -0.49 13.36
C MET A 163 3.44 -0.28 14.11
N GLN A 164 2.32 -0.54 13.47
CA GLN A 164 0.99 -0.46 14.10
C GLN A 164 0.30 -1.83 14.13
N ASP A 165 0.16 -2.45 12.96
CA ASP A 165 -0.60 -3.69 12.80
C ASP A 165 0.27 -4.95 12.90
N ILE A 166 1.60 -4.82 12.76
CA ILE A 166 2.60 -5.88 12.94
C ILE A 166 3.59 -5.48 14.04
N THR A 167 4.01 -6.41 14.86
CA THR A 167 4.93 -6.12 15.96
C THR A 167 6.34 -6.65 15.69
N ARG A 168 7.34 -6.11 16.42
CA ARG A 168 8.71 -6.65 16.41
C ARG A 168 8.74 -8.14 16.72
N THR A 169 7.91 -8.59 17.66
CA THR A 169 7.86 -9.99 18.08
C THR A 169 7.33 -10.87 16.95
N ASP A 170 6.31 -10.41 16.22
CA ASP A 170 5.76 -11.14 15.08
C ASP A 170 6.83 -11.34 14.01
N ILE A 171 7.53 -10.28 13.62
CA ILE A 171 8.60 -10.36 12.62
C ILE A 171 9.71 -11.31 13.08
N LEU A 172 10.17 -11.21 14.32
CA LEU A 172 11.24 -12.08 14.83
C LEU A 172 10.81 -13.54 14.95
N SER A 173 9.54 -13.80 15.32
CA SER A 173 9.02 -15.16 15.44
C SER A 173 8.95 -15.88 14.09
N VAL A 174 8.63 -15.14 13.04
CA VAL A 174 8.55 -15.66 11.66
C VAL A 174 9.93 -15.78 11.03
N THR A 175 10.74 -14.72 11.11
CA THR A 175 12.00 -14.65 10.36
C THR A 175 13.20 -15.26 11.08
N GLY A 176 13.13 -15.39 12.42
CA GLY A 176 14.30 -15.74 13.23
C GLY A 176 15.47 -14.76 13.07
N GLY A 177 15.19 -13.51 12.70
CA GLY A 177 16.20 -12.48 12.44
C GLY A 177 16.85 -12.57 11.04
N LYS A 178 16.34 -13.45 10.16
CA LYS A 178 16.77 -13.51 8.76
C LYS A 178 16.17 -12.37 7.94
N PRO A 179 16.71 -12.09 6.74
CA PRO A 179 16.17 -11.06 5.86
C PRO A 179 14.73 -11.36 5.43
N PHE A 180 13.94 -10.29 5.31
CA PHE A 180 12.55 -10.32 4.85
C PHE A 180 12.30 -9.16 3.86
N ALA A 181 11.18 -9.19 3.16
CA ALA A 181 10.70 -8.06 2.38
C ALA A 181 9.50 -7.41 3.07
N ALA A 182 9.28 -6.12 2.84
CA ALA A 182 8.21 -5.40 3.53
C ALA A 182 7.56 -4.33 2.66
N PHE A 183 6.31 -4.03 3.00
CA PHE A 183 5.53 -2.91 2.48
C PHE A 183 5.50 -1.79 3.51
N PHE A 184 5.83 -0.58 3.05
CA PHE A 184 5.84 0.63 3.85
C PHE A 184 4.89 1.67 3.28
N LEU A 185 4.31 2.44 4.18
CA LEU A 185 3.75 3.75 3.89
C LEU A 185 4.74 4.80 4.41
N ALA A 186 5.37 5.50 3.48
CA ALA A 186 6.40 6.48 3.77
C ALA A 186 5.82 7.90 3.82
N ASP A 187 6.15 8.64 4.86
CA ASP A 187 5.92 10.07 4.95
C ASP A 187 7.19 10.83 5.35
N ALA A 188 7.10 12.16 5.48
CA ALA A 188 8.24 13.01 5.81
C ALA A 188 8.82 12.73 7.22
N ASN A 189 8.04 12.17 8.13
CA ASN A 189 8.39 11.99 9.54
C ASN A 189 8.80 10.56 9.86
N CYS A 190 8.16 9.58 9.22
CA CYS A 190 8.45 8.17 9.47
C CYS A 190 8.04 7.26 8.31
N TRP A 191 8.59 6.05 8.33
CA TRP A 191 8.17 4.95 7.47
C TRP A 191 7.42 3.93 8.31
N GLU A 192 6.15 3.71 7.98
CA GLU A 192 5.30 2.77 8.67
C GLU A 192 5.37 1.42 7.97
N LEU A 193 5.83 0.36 8.69
CA LEU A 193 5.83 -1.01 8.19
C LEU A 193 4.45 -1.61 8.42
N ASN A 194 3.77 -2.00 7.35
CA ASN A 194 2.38 -2.44 7.39
C ASN A 194 2.20 -3.93 7.13
N SER A 195 3.06 -4.53 6.31
CA SER A 195 3.06 -5.96 6.02
C SER A 195 4.43 -6.44 5.57
N MET A 196 4.66 -7.75 5.61
CA MET A 196 5.93 -8.34 5.22
C MET A 196 5.77 -9.65 4.46
N TRP A 197 6.83 -10.06 3.76
CA TRP A 197 6.98 -11.36 3.13
C TRP A 197 8.23 -12.05 3.64
N TYR A 198 8.09 -13.32 3.97
CA TYR A 198 9.20 -14.19 4.33
C TYR A 198 9.06 -15.53 3.65
N GLN A 199 10.09 -15.98 2.89
CA GLN A 199 10.07 -17.20 2.09
C GLN A 199 8.85 -17.32 1.14
N SER A 200 8.46 -16.18 0.55
CA SER A 200 7.30 -15.99 -0.33
C SER A 200 5.92 -15.97 0.35
N ASP A 201 5.85 -16.23 1.66
CA ASP A 201 4.60 -16.11 2.42
C ASP A 201 4.36 -14.68 2.88
N TYR A 202 3.10 -14.25 2.81
CA TYR A 202 2.63 -12.94 3.28
C TYR A 202 2.24 -13.01 4.76
N TYR A 203 2.58 -11.92 5.51
CA TYR A 203 2.29 -11.73 6.93
C TYR A 203 1.81 -10.31 7.24
#